data_9fb726fb2aabdafd1f8a9ea68035bd77
#
_entry.id   9fb726fb2aabdafd1f8a9ea68035bd77
#
_cell.length_a   1.000
_cell.length_b   1.000
_cell.length_c   1.000
_cell.angle_alpha   90.00
_cell.angle_beta   90.00
_cell.angle_gamma   90.00
#
_symmetry.space_group_name_H-M   'P 1'
#
loop_
_entity.id
_entity.type
_entity.pdbx_description
1 polymer ?
#
loop_
_entity_poly.entity_id
_entity_poly.type
_entity_poly.pdbx_seq_one_letter_code
_entity_poly.pdbx_strand_id
1 'polypeptide(L)'
;GLHFQKINICTGDLGAPAAKKYDLEAWFPGIGAYKEVTSTSNTTDFQTRRGNIKFKDGDRREFVHSLNGTAMALGRALACVIETYQTAEGDVMIPEVLQKWMGCERM
;
A
#
# COMPACT_ATOMS: atom_id res chain seq x y z
N GLY A 1 -8.53 11.03 -6.33
CA GLY A 1 -8.42 12.25 -5.63
C GLY A 1 -8.20 12.16 -4.12
N LEU A 2 -7.72 11.03 -3.55
CA LEU A 2 -7.38 11.01 -2.12
C LEU A 2 -6.09 11.80 -1.87
N HIS A 3 -6.08 12.60 -0.80
CA HIS A 3 -4.88 13.27 -0.32
C HIS A 3 -3.96 12.23 0.35
N PHE A 4 -2.69 12.16 -0.06
CA PHE A 4 -1.76 11.16 0.44
C PHE A 4 -0.35 11.69 0.58
N GLN A 5 0.45 10.98 1.37
CA GLN A 5 1.88 11.18 1.49
C GLN A 5 2.64 9.86 1.32
N LYS A 6 3.90 9.95 0.88
CA LYS A 6 4.82 8.82 0.84
C LYS A 6 5.84 8.96 1.95
N ILE A 7 5.97 7.91 2.76
CA ILE A 7 6.93 7.84 3.87
C ILE A 7 8.02 6.83 3.55
N ASN A 8 9.26 7.21 3.80
CA ASN A 8 10.37 6.28 3.87
C ASN A 8 10.52 5.84 5.33
N ILE A 9 10.26 4.58 5.59
CA ILE A 9 10.22 4.05 6.95
C ILE A 9 11.62 4.02 7.56
N CYS A 10 11.74 4.54 8.77
CA CYS A 10 12.98 4.55 9.52
C CYS A 10 13.36 3.15 10.01
N THR A 11 14.64 2.97 10.35
CA THR A 11 15.18 1.67 10.76
C THR A 11 14.51 1.06 11.98
N GLY A 12 13.97 1.89 12.88
CA GLY A 12 13.26 1.43 14.07
C GLY A 12 11.91 0.74 13.78
N ASP A 13 11.34 0.96 12.59
CA ASP A 13 10.03 0.41 12.18
C ASP A 13 10.09 -0.40 10.88
N LEU A 14 11.28 -0.71 10.38
CA LEU A 14 11.45 -1.49 9.15
C LEU A 14 10.95 -2.93 9.27
N GLY A 15 11.07 -3.54 10.42
CA GLY A 15 10.95 -4.99 10.60
C GLY A 15 12.14 -5.77 10.04
N ALA A 16 12.37 -6.97 10.56
CA ALA A 16 13.57 -7.76 10.30
C ALA A 16 13.86 -8.09 8.81
N PRO A 17 12.86 -8.35 7.95
CA PRO A 17 13.13 -8.71 6.56
C PRO A 17 13.51 -7.54 5.65
N ALA A 18 13.12 -6.31 5.99
CA ALA A 18 13.19 -5.19 5.09
C ALA A 18 14.53 -4.44 5.17
N ALA A 19 15.21 -4.30 4.05
CA ALA A 19 16.36 -3.39 3.90
C ALA A 19 15.91 -1.95 3.61
N LYS A 20 14.74 -1.78 2.99
CA LYS A 20 14.12 -0.49 2.69
C LYS A 20 12.61 -0.67 2.55
N LYS A 21 11.85 0.29 3.05
CA LYS A 21 10.39 0.22 3.03
C LYS A 21 9.82 1.60 2.75
N TYR A 22 8.81 1.64 1.89
CA TYR A 22 7.97 2.81 1.65
C TYR A 22 6.53 2.48 1.94
N ASP A 23 5.87 3.40 2.64
CA ASP A 23 4.43 3.36 2.84
C ASP A 23 3.76 4.55 2.12
N LEU A 24 2.58 4.33 1.58
CA LEU A 24 1.67 5.40 1.22
C LEU A 24 0.60 5.49 2.29
N GLU A 25 0.44 6.67 2.82
CA GLU A 25 -0.57 6.99 3.81
C GLU A 25 -1.58 7.96 3.22
N ALA A 26 -2.86 7.65 3.31
CA ALA A 26 -3.93 8.55 2.93
C ALA A 26 -4.42 9.36 4.14
N TRP A 27 -4.90 10.56 3.88
CA TRP A 27 -5.52 11.42 4.88
C TRP A 27 -6.93 10.95 5.18
N PHE A 28 -7.23 10.76 6.45
CA PHE A 28 -8.55 10.39 6.96
C PHE A 28 -9.18 11.58 7.67
N PRO A 29 -10.16 12.27 7.05
CA PRO A 29 -10.77 13.46 7.62
C PRO A 29 -11.43 13.22 8.98
N GLY A 30 -12.10 12.08 9.16
CA GLY A 30 -12.84 11.75 10.38
C GLY A 30 -11.94 11.59 11.61
N ILE A 31 -10.69 11.19 11.43
CA ILE A 31 -9.73 11.07 12.54
C ILE A 31 -8.65 12.15 12.51
N GLY A 32 -8.62 13.01 11.48
CA GLY A 32 -7.64 14.08 11.33
C GLY A 32 -6.19 13.59 11.24
N ALA A 33 -5.94 12.44 10.62
CA ALA A 33 -4.62 11.83 10.56
C ALA A 33 -4.39 11.04 9.26
N TYR A 34 -3.11 10.89 8.90
CA TYR A 34 -2.69 9.96 7.86
C TYR A 34 -2.69 8.53 8.37
N LYS A 35 -3.11 7.58 7.53
CA LYS A 35 -3.04 6.14 7.80
C LYS A 35 -2.53 5.40 6.59
N GLU A 36 -1.68 4.42 6.84
CA GLU A 36 -1.11 3.53 5.81
C GLU A 36 -2.21 2.82 5.02
N VAL A 37 -2.16 2.95 3.71
CA VAL A 37 -3.06 2.25 2.76
C VAL A 37 -2.30 1.30 1.84
N THR A 38 -0.99 1.52 1.66
CA THR A 38 -0.09 0.61 0.96
C THR A 38 1.27 0.55 1.64
N SER A 39 1.97 -0.55 1.47
CA SER A 39 3.34 -0.72 1.96
C SER A 39 4.15 -1.52 0.95
N THR A 40 5.40 -1.14 0.73
CA THR A 40 6.30 -1.83 -0.20
C THR A 40 7.70 -1.93 0.39
N SER A 41 8.23 -3.15 0.45
CA SER A 41 9.54 -3.45 1.01
C SER A 41 10.49 -4.07 -0.01
N ASN A 42 11.75 -3.63 0.02
CA ASN A 42 12.85 -4.38 -0.55
C ASN A 42 13.43 -5.27 0.55
N THR A 43 13.37 -6.57 0.37
CA THR A 43 13.81 -7.56 1.35
C THR A 43 15.16 -8.18 0.99
N THR A 44 15.81 -7.65 -0.07
CA THR A 44 17.06 -8.22 -0.61
C THR A 44 16.95 -9.74 -0.74
N ASP A 45 17.89 -10.50 -0.21
CA ASP A 45 17.88 -11.95 -0.25
C ASP A 45 17.32 -12.60 1.04
N PHE A 46 16.78 -11.81 1.98
CA PHE A 46 16.32 -12.32 3.28
C PHE A 46 15.30 -13.45 3.16
N GLN A 47 14.29 -13.28 2.31
CA GLN A 47 13.23 -14.27 2.10
C GLN A 47 13.72 -15.40 1.18
N THR A 48 14.48 -15.08 0.16
CA THR A 48 14.90 -16.04 -0.86
C THR A 48 15.97 -17.01 -0.35
N ARG A 49 16.83 -16.59 0.58
CA ARG A 49 17.73 -17.51 1.30
C ARG A 49 16.95 -18.56 2.09
N ARG A 50 15.85 -18.16 2.74
CA ARG A 50 14.98 -19.07 3.52
C ARG A 50 14.17 -19.99 2.62
N GLY A 51 13.72 -19.48 1.48
CA GLY A 51 12.99 -20.24 0.47
C GLY A 51 13.89 -21.05 -0.48
N ASN A 52 15.24 -20.91 -0.35
CA ASN A 52 16.23 -21.49 -1.24
C ASN A 52 15.97 -21.13 -2.73
N ILE A 53 15.53 -19.90 -2.99
CA ILE A 53 15.19 -19.39 -4.33
C ILE A 53 16.43 -18.74 -4.92
N LYS A 54 16.97 -19.36 -5.98
CA LYS A 54 18.20 -18.93 -6.66
C LYS A 54 17.96 -18.73 -8.14
N PHE A 55 18.75 -17.87 -8.74
CA PHE A 55 18.90 -17.82 -10.18
C PHE A 55 20.22 -18.49 -10.60
N LYS A 56 20.28 -18.92 -11.84
CA LYS A 56 21.47 -19.46 -12.48
C LYS A 56 21.82 -18.58 -13.67
N ASP A 57 23.09 -18.15 -13.72
CA ASP A 57 23.68 -17.43 -14.84
C ASP A 57 25.05 -18.07 -15.17
N GLY A 58 25.07 -18.86 -16.22
CA GLY A 58 26.21 -19.74 -16.50
C GLY A 58 26.45 -20.71 -15.33
N ASP A 59 27.64 -20.64 -14.73
CA ASP A 59 28.03 -21.46 -13.59
C ASP A 59 27.73 -20.77 -12.22
N ARG A 60 27.37 -19.51 -12.22
CA ARG A 60 26.98 -18.76 -11.00
C ARG A 60 25.61 -19.16 -10.52
N ARG A 61 25.50 -19.37 -9.22
CA ARG A 61 24.21 -19.52 -8.52
C ARG A 61 24.16 -18.56 -7.35
N GLU A 62 23.21 -17.64 -7.39
CA GLU A 62 23.03 -16.63 -6.35
C GLU A 62 21.56 -16.56 -5.92
N PHE A 63 21.33 -16.11 -4.70
CA PHE A 63 19.96 -15.84 -4.24
C PHE A 63 19.41 -14.61 -4.97
N VAL A 64 18.17 -14.71 -5.41
CA VAL A 64 17.47 -13.56 -5.97
C VAL A 64 17.09 -12.57 -4.88
N HIS A 65 16.99 -11.28 -5.23
CA HIS A 65 16.36 -10.31 -4.35
C HIS A 65 14.86 -10.34 -4.54
N SER A 66 14.11 -10.13 -3.46
CA SER A 66 12.65 -10.06 -3.49
C SER A 66 12.13 -8.70 -3.05
N LEU A 67 11.04 -8.30 -3.68
CA LEU A 67 10.21 -7.20 -3.25
C LEU A 67 8.91 -7.78 -2.73
N ASN A 68 8.35 -7.15 -1.72
CA ASN A 68 7.02 -7.50 -1.27
C ASN A 68 6.23 -6.24 -0.96
N GLY A 69 4.92 -6.32 -1.09
CA GLY A 69 4.09 -5.18 -0.76
C GLY A 69 2.62 -5.49 -0.81
N THR A 70 1.89 -4.69 -0.06
CA THR A 70 0.44 -4.60 -0.14
C THR A 70 0.10 -3.51 -1.15
N ALA A 71 -0.49 -3.87 -2.27
CA ALA A 71 -0.89 -2.90 -3.28
C ALA A 71 -1.96 -1.93 -2.72
N MET A 72 -2.87 -2.45 -1.90
CA MET A 72 -3.90 -1.66 -1.23
C MET A 72 -4.49 -2.41 -0.04
N ALA A 73 -4.56 -1.77 1.13
CA ALA A 73 -5.32 -2.23 2.27
C ALA A 73 -6.81 -1.92 2.03
N LEU A 74 -7.57 -2.87 1.45
CA LEU A 74 -8.93 -2.65 0.94
C LEU A 74 -9.85 -1.99 1.97
N GLY A 75 -9.90 -2.50 3.20
CA GLY A 75 -10.77 -1.95 4.25
C GLY A 75 -10.42 -0.49 4.60
N ARG A 76 -9.13 -0.18 4.73
CA ARG A 76 -8.67 1.19 5.00
C ARG A 76 -8.92 2.11 3.81
N ALA A 77 -8.65 1.67 2.59
CA ALA A 77 -8.90 2.45 1.39
C ALA A 77 -10.40 2.75 1.22
N LEU A 78 -11.27 1.77 1.46
CA LEU A 78 -12.72 1.96 1.43
C LEU A 78 -13.17 2.99 2.47
N ALA A 79 -12.73 2.85 3.72
CA ALA A 79 -13.05 3.81 4.78
C ALA A 79 -12.57 5.22 4.42
N CYS A 80 -11.36 5.36 3.87
CA CYS A 80 -10.82 6.65 3.43
C CYS A 80 -11.66 7.28 2.31
N VAL A 81 -12.14 6.48 1.35
CA VAL A 81 -13.02 6.95 0.28
C VAL A 81 -14.35 7.44 0.87
N ILE A 82 -14.99 6.64 1.73
CA ILE A 82 -16.25 6.99 2.36
C ILE A 82 -16.09 8.30 3.15
N GLU A 83 -15.08 8.41 4.01
CA GLU A 83 -14.85 9.62 4.80
C GLU A 83 -14.56 10.85 3.93
N THR A 84 -13.81 10.69 2.84
CA THR A 84 -13.39 11.80 1.98
C THR A 84 -14.53 12.32 1.10
N TYR A 85 -15.43 11.44 0.66
CA TYR A 85 -16.47 11.76 -0.33
C TYR A 85 -17.87 11.79 0.26
N GLN A 86 -17.99 11.71 1.57
CA GLN A 86 -19.27 11.86 2.27
C GLN A 86 -19.81 13.30 2.11
N THR A 87 -21.10 13.40 1.84
CA THR A 87 -21.80 14.69 1.74
C THR A 87 -22.47 15.06 3.06
N ALA A 88 -22.91 16.31 3.18
CA ALA A 88 -23.66 16.77 4.35
C ALA A 88 -25.00 16.07 4.53
N GLU A 89 -25.57 15.55 3.45
CA GLU A 89 -26.85 14.81 3.43
C GLU A 89 -26.68 13.35 3.85
N GLY A 90 -25.42 12.87 3.99
CA GLY A 90 -25.11 11.50 4.39
C GLY A 90 -24.86 10.54 3.22
N ASP A 91 -24.99 11.01 1.99
CA ASP A 91 -24.61 10.24 0.79
C ASP A 91 -23.07 10.18 0.66
N VAL A 92 -22.59 9.22 -0.10
CA VAL A 92 -21.18 9.16 -0.51
C VAL A 92 -21.08 9.33 -2.02
N MET A 93 -20.38 10.35 -2.46
CA MET A 93 -20.08 10.56 -3.90
C MET A 93 -19.06 9.53 -4.35
N ILE A 94 -19.37 8.80 -5.40
CA ILE A 94 -18.43 7.82 -5.97
C ILE A 94 -17.36 8.57 -6.77
N PRO A 95 -16.05 8.40 -6.46
CA PRO A 95 -14.99 8.96 -7.28
C PRO A 95 -15.18 8.63 -8.76
N GLU A 96 -15.01 9.61 -9.64
CA GLU A 96 -15.29 9.49 -11.09
C GLU A 96 -14.64 8.24 -11.70
N VAL A 97 -13.40 7.96 -11.31
CA VAL A 97 -12.65 6.78 -11.80
C VAL A 97 -13.28 5.43 -11.43
N LEU A 98 -14.16 5.40 -10.44
CA LEU A 98 -14.86 4.19 -9.98
C LEU A 98 -16.29 4.08 -10.51
N GLN A 99 -16.89 5.17 -10.99
CA GLN A 99 -18.31 5.21 -11.37
C GLN A 99 -18.65 4.18 -12.46
N LYS A 100 -17.77 4.00 -13.44
CA LYS A 100 -18.00 2.99 -14.49
C LYS A 100 -18.07 1.55 -13.98
N TRP A 101 -17.45 1.29 -12.83
CA TRP A 101 -17.44 -0.04 -12.19
C TRP A 101 -18.59 -0.21 -11.22
N MET A 102 -18.98 0.88 -10.56
CA MET A 102 -20.06 0.91 -9.57
C MET A 102 -21.44 1.04 -10.24
N GLY A 103 -21.51 1.59 -11.46
CA GLY A 103 -22.76 1.84 -12.17
C GLY A 103 -23.61 2.97 -11.57
N CYS A 104 -23.04 3.76 -10.66
CA CYS A 104 -23.72 4.90 -10.01
C CYS A 104 -22.72 6.00 -9.67
N GLU A 105 -23.24 7.22 -9.48
CA GLU A 105 -22.44 8.41 -9.11
C GLU A 105 -22.41 8.64 -7.60
N ARG A 106 -23.37 8.07 -6.86
CA ARG A 106 -23.47 8.16 -5.40
C ARG A 106 -24.17 6.94 -4.80
N MET A 107 -23.98 6.71 -3.56
CA MET A 107 -24.66 5.70 -2.75
C MET A 107 -24.98 6.27 -1.35
#